data_3e0bb85aee5a80a0efed1cdf2e29f5f3
#
_entry.id   3e0bb85aee5a80a0efed1cdf2e29f5f3
#
_cell.length_a   1.000
_cell.length_b   1.000
_cell.length_c   1.000
_cell.angle_alpha   90.00
_cell.angle_beta   90.00
_cell.angle_gamma   90.00
#
_symmetry.space_group_name_H-M   'P 1'
#
loop_
_entity.id
_entity.type
_entity.pdbx_description
1 polymer ?
#
loop_
_entity_poly.entity_id
_entity_poly.type
_entity_poly.pdbx_seq_one_letter_code
_entity_poly.pdbx_strand_id
1 'polypeptide(L)'
;MYPEARVIAYADDCLVLHPDRAVLEHSQQLLNEWLAGIGLTLNTSKTRMSHTLEGDQPGMDFLGFHIRQYRGGKHQSGKGPRGVQRLGYKTLITPAKANVKAHLAELGRIIRQGQDWPQAALIRKLNPNIRGWANYYRTWVSQATLSRLDHLIWVKLRRWAYRRHPHTSATWIHNRYWHRRDSREVFATPMTPNGQVRLINHNETPSLFYAKVSGNRSPYDGDWVYWSRRRGHDPTVKTRIATLLKKQHGRCAYCGQYFQHEDQLEVDHRNGDRQNARYNNLQALHGHCHDAKTREHTAYLPVGRRDKHQHTEERRDRKRSCSVVCPGKASVFSRR
;
A
#
# COMPACT_ATOMS: atom_id res chain seq x y z
N MET A 1 15.87 30.29 -11.32
CA MET A 1 14.96 29.24 -10.86
C MET A 1 15.06 28.07 -11.85
N TYR A 2 15.28 26.85 -11.38
CA TYR A 2 15.43 25.65 -12.25
C TYR A 2 14.11 24.88 -12.30
N PRO A 3 13.27 25.09 -13.30
CA PRO A 3 11.89 24.54 -13.34
C PRO A 3 11.83 23.01 -13.43
N GLU A 4 12.93 22.37 -13.84
CA GLU A 4 13.03 20.91 -13.97
C GLU A 4 13.55 20.20 -12.70
N ALA A 5 14.08 20.95 -11.73
CA ALA A 5 14.53 20.37 -10.48
C ALA A 5 13.34 19.82 -9.68
N ARG A 6 13.47 18.58 -9.22
CA ARG A 6 12.44 17.91 -8.41
C ARG A 6 13.01 17.66 -7.03
N VAL A 7 12.34 18.18 -6.03
CA VAL A 7 12.68 17.96 -4.61
C VAL A 7 11.64 17.04 -3.99
N ILE A 8 12.11 16.01 -3.31
CA ILE A 8 11.30 15.07 -2.54
C ILE A 8 11.84 15.08 -1.13
N ALA A 9 11.03 15.51 -0.18
CA ALA A 9 11.39 15.56 1.23
C ALA A 9 10.47 14.64 2.05
N TYR A 10 11.04 13.95 3.01
CA TYR A 10 10.34 13.13 3.98
C TYR A 10 11.05 13.24 5.34
N ALA A 11 10.45 13.97 6.26
CA ALA A 11 11.06 14.37 7.53
C ALA A 11 12.43 15.05 7.29
N ASP A 12 13.50 14.48 7.80
CA ASP A 12 14.89 14.92 7.65
C ASP A 12 15.59 14.40 6.38
N ASP A 13 14.99 13.44 5.69
CA ASP A 13 15.52 12.91 4.43
C ASP A 13 15.05 13.77 3.23
N CYS A 14 16.00 14.27 2.44
CA CYS A 14 15.72 15.07 1.24
C CYS A 14 16.43 14.47 0.02
N LEU A 15 15.72 14.45 -1.11
CA LEU A 15 16.24 14.01 -2.41
C LEU A 15 15.99 15.08 -3.46
N VAL A 16 17.04 15.53 -4.11
CA VAL A 16 16.98 16.46 -5.25
C VAL A 16 17.32 15.70 -6.53
N LEU A 17 16.50 15.83 -7.56
CA LEU A 17 16.67 15.17 -8.86
C LEU A 17 16.77 16.21 -9.96
N HIS A 18 17.83 16.13 -10.76
CA HIS A 18 18.02 16.94 -11.98
C HIS A 18 18.93 16.19 -12.95
N PRO A 19 18.77 16.33 -14.29
CA PRO A 19 19.68 15.72 -15.27
C PRO A 19 21.07 16.37 -15.31
N ASP A 20 21.16 17.65 -15.00
CA ASP A 20 22.43 18.41 -14.96
C ASP A 20 23.02 18.41 -13.56
N ARG A 21 24.28 17.99 -13.48
CA ARG A 21 25.07 17.92 -12.24
C ARG A 21 25.33 19.31 -11.63
N ALA A 22 25.59 20.32 -12.45
CA ALA A 22 25.86 21.68 -11.97
C ALA A 22 24.65 22.26 -11.22
N VAL A 23 23.43 21.93 -11.65
CA VAL A 23 22.20 22.33 -10.95
C VAL A 23 22.08 21.64 -9.58
N LEU A 24 22.50 20.39 -9.48
CA LEU A 24 22.50 19.67 -8.19
C LEU A 24 23.53 20.25 -7.22
N GLU A 25 24.73 20.59 -7.70
CA GLU A 25 25.78 21.23 -6.91
C GLU A 25 25.33 22.59 -6.38
N HIS A 26 24.72 23.42 -7.26
CA HIS A 26 24.13 24.69 -6.84
C HIS A 26 22.96 24.52 -5.85
N SER A 27 22.11 23.54 -6.07
CA SER A 27 21.01 23.22 -5.15
C SER A 27 21.52 22.80 -3.76
N GLN A 28 22.63 22.08 -3.70
CA GLN A 28 23.28 21.70 -2.45
C GLN A 28 23.85 22.92 -1.71
N GLN A 29 24.44 23.88 -2.42
CA GLN A 29 24.92 25.13 -1.85
C GLN A 29 23.77 25.95 -1.25
N LEU A 30 22.70 26.17 -2.01
CA LEU A 30 21.51 26.87 -1.53
C LEU A 30 20.89 26.21 -0.29
N LEU A 31 20.83 24.88 -0.26
CA LEU A 31 20.36 24.14 0.91
C LEU A 31 21.26 24.35 2.13
N ASN A 32 22.58 24.34 1.95
CA ASN A 32 23.51 24.59 3.03
C ASN A 32 23.36 26.00 3.59
N GLU A 33 23.28 27.03 2.73
CA GLU A 33 23.09 28.43 3.12
C GLU A 33 21.78 28.62 3.89
N TRP A 34 20.69 28.04 3.37
CA TRP A 34 19.38 28.14 4.02
C TRP A 34 19.36 27.44 5.38
N LEU A 35 19.91 26.22 5.48
CA LEU A 35 19.99 25.46 6.73
C LEU A 35 20.87 26.17 7.77
N ALA A 36 21.99 26.77 7.34
CA ALA A 36 22.88 27.55 8.22
C ALA A 36 22.14 28.74 8.86
N GLY A 37 21.23 29.39 8.11
CA GLY A 37 20.41 30.49 8.63
C GLY A 37 19.45 30.08 9.77
N ILE A 38 19.12 28.80 9.90
CA ILE A 38 18.29 28.25 10.98
C ILE A 38 19.10 27.38 11.97
N GLY A 39 20.42 27.42 11.90
CA GLY A 39 21.31 26.68 12.81
C GLY A 39 21.43 25.18 12.50
N LEU A 40 21.08 24.74 11.31
CA LEU A 40 21.20 23.35 10.86
C LEU A 40 22.29 23.19 9.81
N THR A 41 22.83 21.98 9.67
CA THR A 41 23.85 21.64 8.67
C THR A 41 23.56 20.32 8.00
N LEU A 42 23.92 20.18 6.71
CA LEU A 42 23.84 18.90 6.02
C LEU A 42 24.90 17.94 6.58
N ASN A 43 24.51 16.71 6.83
CA ASN A 43 25.46 15.67 7.23
C ASN A 43 26.26 15.21 6.00
N THR A 44 27.53 15.62 5.91
CA THR A 44 28.42 15.35 4.78
C THR A 44 28.69 13.86 4.56
N SER A 45 28.67 13.04 5.62
CA SER A 45 28.88 11.59 5.50
C SER A 45 27.68 10.86 4.93
N LYS A 46 26.48 11.43 5.04
CA LYS A 46 25.22 10.87 4.52
C LYS A 46 24.78 11.51 3.21
N THR A 47 25.21 12.74 2.93
CA THR A 47 24.88 13.43 1.68
C THR A 47 25.75 12.91 0.55
N ARG A 48 25.10 12.38 -0.48
CA ARG A 48 25.79 11.82 -1.64
C ARG A 48 25.14 12.27 -2.95
N MET A 49 25.97 12.64 -3.90
CA MET A 49 25.55 12.83 -5.29
C MET A 49 25.88 11.58 -6.10
N SER A 50 24.94 11.08 -6.87
CA SER A 50 25.11 9.86 -7.68
C SER A 50 24.30 9.92 -8.97
N HIS A 51 24.81 9.32 -10.04
CA HIS A 51 24.06 9.12 -11.26
C HIS A 51 23.20 7.85 -11.17
N THR A 52 21.98 7.89 -11.69
CA THR A 52 21.04 6.76 -11.54
C THR A 52 21.30 5.59 -12.50
N LEU A 53 21.98 5.84 -13.61
CA LEU A 53 22.27 4.86 -14.67
C LEU A 53 23.74 4.49 -14.79
N GLU A 54 24.67 5.44 -14.61
CA GLU A 54 26.08 5.34 -14.92
C GLU A 54 26.96 5.62 -13.69
N GLY A 55 28.29 5.30 -13.79
CA GLY A 55 29.27 5.48 -12.71
C GLY A 55 29.56 4.20 -11.94
N ASP A 56 30.47 4.27 -10.98
CA ASP A 56 30.93 3.11 -10.20
C ASP A 56 29.84 2.54 -9.28
N GLN A 57 29.03 3.41 -8.70
CA GLN A 57 27.93 3.03 -7.83
C GLN A 57 26.61 3.75 -8.24
N PRO A 58 26.05 3.36 -9.39
CA PRO A 58 24.86 4.01 -9.90
C PRO A 58 23.63 3.69 -9.03
N GLY A 59 22.77 4.69 -8.90
CA GLY A 59 21.57 4.60 -8.08
C GLY A 59 21.75 5.25 -6.70
N MET A 60 20.67 5.25 -5.92
CA MET A 60 20.61 5.87 -4.62
C MET A 60 19.71 5.06 -3.69
N ASP A 61 19.98 5.12 -2.41
CA ASP A 61 19.11 4.59 -1.36
C ASP A 61 18.29 5.74 -0.77
N PHE A 62 16.96 5.59 -0.77
CA PHE A 62 16.03 6.55 -0.19
C PHE A 62 14.89 5.80 0.49
N LEU A 63 14.59 6.15 1.74
CA LEU A 63 13.55 5.52 2.56
C LEU A 63 13.61 3.98 2.54
N GLY A 64 14.81 3.43 2.63
CA GLY A 64 15.01 1.97 2.65
C GLY A 64 14.89 1.27 1.29
N PHE A 65 14.64 2.02 0.22
CA PHE A 65 14.61 1.50 -1.15
C PHE A 65 15.86 1.92 -1.91
N HIS A 66 16.33 1.04 -2.79
CA HIS A 66 17.37 1.31 -3.78
C HIS A 66 16.72 1.67 -5.12
N ILE A 67 16.96 2.88 -5.60
CA ILE A 67 16.44 3.42 -6.85
C ILE A 67 17.57 3.43 -7.86
N ARG A 68 17.43 2.68 -8.96
CA ARG A 68 18.45 2.59 -10.01
C ARG A 68 17.82 2.46 -11.39
N GLN A 69 18.47 3.05 -12.38
CA GLN A 69 18.17 2.87 -13.79
C GLN A 69 19.07 1.79 -14.39
N TYR A 70 18.51 1.02 -15.31
CA TYR A 70 19.20 -0.01 -16.06
C TYR A 70 18.98 0.23 -17.55
N ARG A 71 20.02 0.15 -18.34
CA ARG A 71 19.89 0.22 -19.81
C ARG A 71 18.94 -0.89 -20.27
N GLY A 72 17.94 -0.51 -21.06
CA GLY A 72 16.91 -1.42 -21.53
C GLY A 72 17.01 -1.64 -23.03
N GLY A 73 16.91 -2.91 -23.47
CA GLY A 73 16.73 -3.24 -24.88
C GLY A 73 15.35 -2.83 -25.40
N LYS A 74 15.12 -3.03 -26.71
CA LYS A 74 13.89 -2.60 -27.42
C LYS A 74 12.57 -2.98 -26.72
N HIS A 75 12.53 -4.12 -26.03
CA HIS A 75 11.32 -4.65 -25.41
C HIS A 75 11.24 -4.40 -23.88
N GLN A 76 12.37 -4.05 -23.25
CA GLN A 76 12.46 -3.89 -21.78
C GLN A 76 12.57 -2.43 -21.34
N SER A 77 12.67 -1.49 -22.26
CA SER A 77 12.75 -0.06 -21.97
C SER A 77 11.46 0.45 -21.34
N GLY A 78 11.59 1.35 -20.36
CA GLY A 78 10.48 2.16 -19.87
C GLY A 78 9.85 2.98 -20.99
N LYS A 79 8.59 3.36 -20.81
CA LYS A 79 7.86 4.25 -21.72
C LYS A 79 7.75 5.63 -21.10
N GLY A 80 7.87 6.67 -21.93
CA GLY A 80 7.65 8.06 -21.53
C GLY A 80 6.21 8.32 -21.08
N PRO A 81 5.91 9.54 -20.61
CA PRO A 81 4.62 9.89 -20.01
C PRO A 81 3.40 9.60 -20.89
N ARG A 82 3.53 9.72 -22.21
CA ARG A 82 2.46 9.45 -23.19
C ARG A 82 2.45 8.01 -23.72
N GLY A 83 3.34 7.14 -23.19
CA GLY A 83 3.39 5.72 -23.57
C GLY A 83 3.94 5.41 -24.96
N VAL A 84 4.32 6.42 -25.74
CA VAL A 84 4.75 6.29 -27.15
C VAL A 84 6.27 6.16 -27.25
N GLN A 85 7.01 7.06 -26.61
CA GLN A 85 8.47 7.11 -26.69
C GLN A 85 9.11 6.15 -25.69
N ARG A 86 10.07 5.34 -26.17
CA ARG A 86 10.90 4.50 -25.31
C ARG A 86 12.07 5.31 -24.77
N LEU A 87 12.35 5.12 -23.49
CA LEU A 87 13.35 5.91 -22.76
C LEU A 87 14.78 5.37 -22.90
N GLY A 88 14.97 4.15 -23.45
CA GLY A 88 16.28 3.48 -23.49
C GLY A 88 16.73 2.89 -22.14
N TYR A 89 16.00 3.13 -21.08
CA TYR A 89 16.27 2.61 -19.75
C TYR A 89 14.99 2.21 -19.01
N LYS A 90 15.16 1.45 -17.92
CA LYS A 90 14.10 1.08 -17.00
C LYS A 90 14.52 1.42 -15.58
N THR A 91 13.72 2.19 -14.87
CA THR A 91 13.92 2.47 -13.45
C THR A 91 13.36 1.32 -12.62
N LEU A 92 14.18 0.75 -11.75
CA LEU A 92 13.78 -0.23 -10.76
C LEU A 92 13.93 0.36 -9.36
N ILE A 93 12.91 0.14 -8.56
CA ILE A 93 12.90 0.47 -7.13
C ILE A 93 12.80 -0.85 -6.40
N THR A 94 13.84 -1.20 -5.66
CA THR A 94 13.96 -2.46 -4.94
C THR A 94 14.30 -2.22 -3.47
N PRO A 95 14.07 -3.16 -2.56
CA PRO A 95 14.56 -3.03 -1.19
C PRO A 95 16.08 -2.82 -1.16
N ALA A 96 16.56 -1.85 -0.37
CA ALA A 96 17.99 -1.59 -0.22
C ALA A 96 18.72 -2.82 0.37
N LYS A 97 19.90 -3.16 -0.16
CA LYS A 97 20.65 -4.35 0.24
C LYS A 97 20.98 -4.38 1.74
N ALA A 98 21.26 -3.23 2.34
CA ALA A 98 21.51 -3.10 3.77
C ALA A 98 20.30 -3.52 4.60
N ASN A 99 19.09 -3.09 4.21
CA ASN A 99 17.85 -3.41 4.91
C ASN A 99 17.46 -4.89 4.74
N VAL A 100 17.70 -5.47 3.57
CA VAL A 100 17.52 -6.91 3.34
C VAL A 100 18.44 -7.72 4.26
N LYS A 101 19.72 -7.32 4.37
CA LYS A 101 20.71 -7.96 5.26
C LYS A 101 20.32 -7.80 6.73
N ALA A 102 19.93 -6.62 7.15
CA ALA A 102 19.50 -6.35 8.52
C ALA A 102 18.27 -7.18 8.92
N HIS A 103 17.26 -7.23 8.06
CA HIS A 103 16.07 -8.05 8.29
C HIS A 103 16.40 -9.55 8.41
N LEU A 104 17.22 -10.08 7.51
CA LEU A 104 17.66 -11.48 7.56
C LEU A 104 18.49 -11.77 8.81
N ALA A 105 19.30 -10.82 9.27
CA ALA A 105 20.06 -10.91 10.51
C ALA A 105 19.15 -10.96 11.74
N GLU A 106 18.12 -10.12 11.78
CA GLU A 106 17.14 -10.08 12.87
C GLU A 106 16.32 -11.39 12.95
N LEU A 107 15.80 -11.88 11.81
CA LEU A 107 15.13 -13.18 11.79
C LEU A 107 16.07 -14.32 12.20
N GLY A 108 17.33 -14.25 11.79
CA GLY A 108 18.36 -15.20 12.23
C GLY A 108 18.66 -15.12 13.73
N ARG A 109 18.59 -13.92 14.34
CA ARG A 109 18.74 -13.71 15.78
C ARG A 109 17.58 -14.36 16.52
N ILE A 110 16.33 -14.13 16.09
CA ILE A 110 15.13 -14.73 16.67
C ILE A 110 15.19 -16.25 16.61
N ILE A 111 15.60 -16.83 15.46
CA ILE A 111 15.72 -18.28 15.29
C ILE A 111 16.79 -18.87 16.24
N ARG A 112 17.91 -18.18 16.45
CA ARG A 112 18.96 -18.62 17.39
C ARG A 112 18.49 -18.54 18.84
N GLN A 113 17.82 -17.45 19.23
CA GLN A 113 17.27 -17.30 20.57
C GLN A 113 16.16 -18.31 20.87
N GLY A 114 15.39 -18.69 19.85
CA GLY A 114 14.30 -19.65 19.95
C GLY A 114 14.75 -21.11 19.76
N GLN A 115 16.04 -21.46 20.04
CA GLN A 115 16.53 -22.84 19.82
C GLN A 115 15.72 -23.85 20.65
N ASP A 116 15.34 -23.51 21.86
CA ASP A 116 14.59 -24.37 22.80
C ASP A 116 13.07 -24.10 22.78
N TRP A 117 12.61 -23.14 22.00
CA TRP A 117 11.19 -22.80 21.97
C TRP A 117 10.37 -23.86 21.23
N PRO A 118 9.12 -24.10 21.65
CA PRO A 118 8.17 -24.84 20.83
C PRO A 118 8.01 -24.20 19.44
N GLN A 119 7.85 -25.03 18.42
CA GLN A 119 7.68 -24.56 17.04
C GLN A 119 6.63 -23.44 16.89
N ALA A 120 5.47 -23.61 17.53
CA ALA A 120 4.40 -22.61 17.50
C ALA A 120 4.84 -21.25 18.05
N ALA A 121 5.64 -21.22 19.12
CA ALA A 121 6.14 -19.99 19.71
C ALA A 121 7.13 -19.27 18.77
N LEU A 122 8.04 -20.03 18.16
CA LEU A 122 8.97 -19.50 17.16
C LEU A 122 8.23 -18.90 15.97
N ILE A 123 7.23 -19.60 15.42
CA ILE A 123 6.41 -19.10 14.30
C ILE A 123 5.68 -17.82 14.67
N ARG A 124 5.04 -17.77 15.87
CA ARG A 124 4.34 -16.57 16.34
C ARG A 124 5.27 -15.36 16.49
N LYS A 125 6.54 -15.58 16.83
CA LYS A 125 7.55 -14.51 16.94
C LYS A 125 8.08 -14.04 15.59
N LEU A 126 8.21 -14.94 14.61
CA LEU A 126 8.69 -14.61 13.25
C LEU A 126 7.63 -13.93 12.39
N ASN A 127 6.38 -14.39 12.44
CA ASN A 127 5.31 -13.92 11.56
C ASN A 127 5.06 -12.40 11.58
N PRO A 128 5.03 -11.69 12.72
CA PRO A 128 4.87 -10.24 12.74
C PRO A 128 6.00 -9.52 12.00
N ASN A 129 7.25 -9.97 12.18
CA ASN A 129 8.42 -9.38 11.53
C ASN A 129 8.37 -9.60 10.00
N ILE A 130 8.06 -10.82 9.56
CA ILE A 130 7.91 -11.18 8.14
C ILE A 130 6.80 -10.33 7.50
N ARG A 131 5.62 -10.29 8.13
CA ARG A 131 4.46 -9.53 7.64
C ARG A 131 4.73 -8.03 7.57
N GLY A 132 5.31 -7.46 8.62
CA GLY A 132 5.61 -6.04 8.69
C GLY A 132 6.58 -5.63 7.57
N TRP A 133 7.67 -6.38 7.42
CA TRP A 133 8.68 -6.13 6.39
C TRP A 133 8.11 -6.32 4.97
N ALA A 134 7.42 -7.42 4.70
CA ALA A 134 6.80 -7.67 3.41
C ALA A 134 5.75 -6.61 3.04
N ASN A 135 4.93 -6.16 4.00
CA ASN A 135 3.96 -5.09 3.78
C ASN A 135 4.60 -3.75 3.42
N TYR A 136 5.75 -3.41 4.01
CA TYR A 136 6.47 -2.19 3.69
C TYR A 136 7.01 -2.21 2.25
N TYR A 137 7.61 -3.32 1.84
CA TYR A 137 8.28 -3.43 0.55
C TYR A 137 7.41 -3.91 -0.62
N ARG A 138 6.15 -4.33 -0.38
CA ARG A 138 5.25 -4.87 -1.42
C ARG A 138 4.86 -3.90 -2.52
N THR A 139 5.15 -2.62 -2.35
CA THR A 139 4.72 -1.53 -3.26
C THR A 139 5.54 -1.40 -4.52
N TRP A 140 6.72 -2.03 -4.57
CA TRP A 140 7.67 -1.92 -5.68
C TRP A 140 8.17 -3.29 -6.14
N VAL A 141 9.20 -3.32 -6.97
CA VAL A 141 9.76 -4.56 -7.53
C VAL A 141 10.52 -5.33 -6.45
N SER A 142 9.80 -6.05 -5.62
CA SER A 142 10.35 -6.76 -4.46
C SER A 142 10.24 -8.29 -4.54
N GLN A 143 9.44 -8.83 -5.47
CA GLN A 143 9.06 -10.25 -5.48
C GLN A 143 10.26 -11.22 -5.50
N ALA A 144 11.29 -10.92 -6.31
CA ALA A 144 12.52 -11.72 -6.34
C ALA A 144 13.27 -11.67 -4.99
N THR A 145 13.29 -10.49 -4.34
CA THR A 145 13.91 -10.31 -3.01
C THR A 145 13.12 -11.06 -1.94
N LEU A 146 11.77 -10.99 -1.98
CA LEU A 146 10.89 -11.69 -1.05
C LEU A 146 11.10 -13.21 -1.15
N SER A 147 11.11 -13.78 -2.36
CA SER A 147 11.34 -15.19 -2.57
C SER A 147 12.74 -15.65 -2.12
N ARG A 148 13.76 -14.81 -2.34
CA ARG A 148 15.11 -15.07 -1.85
C ARG A 148 15.19 -15.10 -0.32
N LEU A 149 14.49 -14.16 0.35
CA LEU A 149 14.40 -14.15 1.82
C LEU A 149 13.73 -15.41 2.35
N ASP A 150 12.63 -15.84 1.72
CA ASP A 150 11.94 -17.07 2.12
C ASP A 150 12.83 -18.28 2.05
N HIS A 151 13.63 -18.42 0.97
CA HIS A 151 14.61 -19.47 0.84
C HIS A 151 15.69 -19.41 1.94
N LEU A 152 16.24 -18.24 2.23
CA LEU A 152 17.26 -18.07 3.25
C LEU A 152 16.74 -18.36 4.66
N ILE A 153 15.48 -18.03 4.95
CA ILE A 153 14.81 -18.37 6.20
C ILE A 153 14.58 -19.89 6.29
N TRP A 154 14.13 -20.51 5.20
CA TRP A 154 14.01 -21.96 5.15
C TRP A 154 15.33 -22.67 5.50
N VAL A 155 16.45 -22.22 4.96
CA VAL A 155 17.78 -22.76 5.30
C VAL A 155 18.09 -22.59 6.78
N LYS A 156 17.77 -21.44 7.37
CA LYS A 156 17.98 -21.18 8.82
C LYS A 156 17.10 -22.07 9.70
N LEU A 157 15.82 -22.24 9.34
CA LEU A 157 14.87 -23.10 10.06
C LEU A 157 15.25 -24.58 9.94
N ARG A 158 15.75 -25.01 8.78
CA ARG A 158 16.29 -26.35 8.60
C ARG A 158 17.44 -26.61 9.58
N ARG A 159 18.40 -25.68 9.67
CA ARG A 159 19.51 -25.77 10.63
C ARG A 159 19.03 -25.79 12.08
N TRP A 160 18.01 -24.99 12.42
CA TRP A 160 17.36 -24.98 13.72
C TRP A 160 16.76 -26.35 14.05
N ALA A 161 16.02 -26.97 13.14
CA ALA A 161 15.41 -28.29 13.33
C ALA A 161 16.45 -29.40 13.49
N TYR A 162 17.52 -29.39 12.70
CA TYR A 162 18.61 -30.36 12.80
C TYR A 162 19.35 -30.27 14.13
N ARG A 163 19.59 -29.08 14.66
CA ARG A 163 20.24 -28.91 15.96
C ARG A 163 19.42 -29.49 17.12
N ARG A 164 18.10 -29.48 16.98
CA ARG A 164 17.19 -30.06 17.99
C ARG A 164 17.15 -31.58 17.97
N HIS A 165 17.51 -32.20 16.87
CA HIS A 165 17.39 -33.63 16.65
C HIS A 165 18.63 -34.18 15.96
N PRO A 166 19.80 -34.15 16.64
CA PRO A 166 21.08 -34.50 16.00
C PRO A 166 21.16 -35.95 15.60
N HIS A 167 20.41 -36.86 16.25
CA HIS A 167 20.45 -38.29 16.03
C HIS A 167 19.27 -38.84 15.21
N THR A 168 18.51 -37.97 14.52
CA THR A 168 17.34 -38.39 13.74
C THR A 168 17.54 -38.19 12.24
N SER A 169 16.83 -38.99 11.43
CA SER A 169 16.94 -38.90 9.99
C SER A 169 16.37 -37.55 9.45
N ALA A 170 16.93 -37.12 8.31
CA ALA A 170 16.46 -35.91 7.61
C ALA A 170 14.96 -35.98 7.25
N THR A 171 14.51 -37.18 6.85
CA THR A 171 13.11 -37.43 6.52
C THR A 171 12.18 -37.25 7.75
N TRP A 172 12.58 -37.77 8.90
CA TRP A 172 11.81 -37.59 10.12
C TRP A 172 11.71 -36.12 10.52
N ILE A 173 12.85 -35.39 10.50
CA ILE A 173 12.89 -33.96 10.80
C ILE A 173 11.97 -33.17 9.86
N HIS A 174 12.04 -33.49 8.58
CA HIS A 174 11.21 -32.85 7.57
C HIS A 174 9.73 -33.08 7.86
N ASN A 175 9.29 -34.33 8.00
CA ASN A 175 7.89 -34.68 8.29
C ASN A 175 7.39 -34.11 9.62
N ARG A 176 8.28 -33.89 10.59
CA ARG A 176 7.94 -33.31 11.90
C ARG A 176 7.64 -31.83 11.82
N TYR A 177 8.34 -31.06 10.99
CA TYR A 177 8.34 -29.60 11.00
C TYR A 177 7.73 -28.95 9.75
N TRP A 178 7.68 -29.67 8.63
CA TRP A 178 7.10 -29.18 7.38
C TRP A 178 5.89 -30.00 7.01
N HIS A 179 4.80 -29.31 6.72
CA HIS A 179 3.53 -29.94 6.36
C HIS A 179 3.07 -29.42 5.01
N ARG A 180 2.50 -30.28 4.19
CA ARG A 180 1.97 -29.91 2.87
C ARG A 180 0.65 -29.17 3.02
N ARG A 181 0.56 -27.99 2.36
CA ARG A 181 -0.66 -27.20 2.25
C ARG A 181 -0.74 -26.62 0.85
N ASP A 182 -1.89 -26.76 0.18
CA ASP A 182 -2.17 -26.17 -1.14
C ASP A 182 -1.00 -26.39 -2.14
N SER A 183 -0.49 -27.62 -2.25
CA SER A 183 0.64 -28.02 -3.09
C SER A 183 2.03 -27.48 -2.69
N ARG A 184 2.14 -26.79 -1.56
CA ARG A 184 3.42 -26.25 -1.04
C ARG A 184 3.75 -26.85 0.33
N GLU A 185 5.04 -27.00 0.59
CA GLU A 185 5.51 -27.37 1.92
C GLU A 185 5.73 -26.10 2.75
N VAL A 186 5.17 -26.10 3.95
CA VAL A 186 5.19 -24.94 4.85
C VAL A 186 5.71 -25.38 6.21
N PHE A 187 6.59 -24.57 6.80
CA PHE A 187 7.01 -24.75 8.19
C PHE A 187 5.83 -24.46 9.12
N ALA A 188 5.23 -25.50 9.71
CA ALA A 188 4.01 -25.41 10.45
C ALA A 188 3.89 -26.51 11.51
N THR A 189 3.08 -26.27 12.54
CA THR A 189 2.70 -27.30 13.51
C THR A 189 1.79 -28.35 12.87
N PRO A 190 1.67 -29.55 13.43
CA PRO A 190 0.61 -30.48 13.03
C PRO A 190 -0.76 -29.80 13.10
N MET A 191 -1.70 -30.29 12.30
CA MET A 191 -3.09 -29.84 12.35
C MET A 191 -3.72 -30.30 13.66
N THR A 192 -4.37 -29.38 14.36
CA THR A 192 -5.13 -29.67 15.58
C THR A 192 -6.56 -29.15 15.44
N PRO A 193 -7.52 -29.56 16.29
CA PRO A 193 -8.88 -29.01 16.28
C PRO A 193 -8.91 -27.48 16.38
N ASN A 194 -7.93 -26.88 17.08
CA ASN A 194 -7.76 -25.43 17.24
C ASN A 194 -7.03 -24.77 16.04
N GLY A 195 -6.83 -25.50 14.96
CA GLY A 195 -6.12 -25.05 13.77
C GLY A 195 -4.63 -25.35 13.74
N GLN A 196 -3.97 -24.85 12.72
CA GLN A 196 -2.54 -25.02 12.46
C GLN A 196 -1.83 -23.67 12.55
N VAL A 197 -0.73 -23.62 13.32
CA VAL A 197 0.14 -22.44 13.35
C VAL A 197 1.21 -22.62 12.27
N ARG A 198 1.23 -21.73 11.27
CA ARG A 198 2.17 -21.79 10.16
C ARG A 198 3.03 -20.53 10.04
N LEU A 199 4.22 -20.71 9.50
CA LEU A 199 5.04 -19.60 9.06
C LEU A 199 4.42 -19.01 7.77
N ILE A 200 4.32 -17.68 7.73
CA ILE A 200 3.97 -16.98 6.50
C ILE A 200 5.24 -16.76 5.67
N ASN A 201 5.11 -16.83 4.35
CA ASN A 201 6.20 -16.45 3.46
C ASN A 201 6.08 -14.97 3.08
N HIS A 202 7.21 -14.30 2.87
CA HIS A 202 7.19 -12.91 2.39
C HIS A 202 6.49 -12.79 1.05
N ASN A 203 6.72 -13.75 0.13
CA ASN A 203 6.15 -13.75 -1.21
C ASN A 203 4.64 -14.02 -1.27
N GLU A 204 4.01 -14.45 -0.17
CA GLU A 204 2.55 -14.53 -0.05
C GLU A 204 1.90 -13.14 0.03
N THR A 205 2.69 -12.10 0.33
CA THR A 205 2.18 -10.73 0.39
C THR A 205 1.95 -10.21 -1.03
N PRO A 206 0.70 -9.91 -1.43
CA PRO A 206 0.42 -9.47 -2.78
C PRO A 206 1.05 -8.10 -3.05
N SER A 207 1.61 -7.92 -4.25
CA SER A 207 2.16 -6.63 -4.67
C SER A 207 1.06 -5.57 -4.70
N LEU A 208 1.38 -4.41 -4.17
CA LEU A 208 0.48 -3.25 -4.17
C LEU A 208 1.05 -2.19 -5.12
N PHE A 209 0.33 -1.91 -6.18
CA PHE A 209 0.70 -0.84 -7.09
C PHE A 209 0.03 0.46 -6.68
N TYR A 210 0.83 1.51 -6.50
CA TYR A 210 0.28 2.84 -6.28
C TYR A 210 -0.41 3.35 -7.54
N ALA A 211 -1.58 3.92 -7.38
CA ALA A 211 -2.24 4.63 -8.45
C ALA A 211 -1.43 5.89 -8.80
N LYS A 212 -1.09 6.03 -10.10
CA LYS A 212 -0.33 7.20 -10.58
C LYS A 212 -1.16 8.47 -10.37
N VAL A 213 -0.58 9.47 -9.72
CA VAL A 213 -1.21 10.78 -9.49
C VAL A 213 -1.10 11.61 -10.78
N SER A 214 -2.17 12.32 -11.15
CA SER A 214 -2.19 13.22 -12.31
C SER A 214 -1.79 14.64 -11.88
N GLY A 215 -0.89 15.26 -12.64
CA GLY A 215 -0.47 16.63 -12.41
C GLY A 215 0.17 16.84 -11.04
N ASN A 216 -0.06 18.00 -10.45
CA ASN A 216 0.48 18.42 -9.16
C ASN A 216 -0.53 18.24 -8.01
N ARG A 217 -1.42 17.24 -8.09
CA ARG A 217 -2.44 17.00 -7.07
C ARG A 217 -1.83 16.57 -5.74
N SER A 218 -2.40 17.09 -4.65
CA SER A 218 -2.06 16.76 -3.28
C SER A 218 -3.14 15.90 -2.63
N PRO A 219 -2.82 14.93 -1.76
CA PRO A 219 -3.82 14.22 -0.95
C PRO A 219 -4.68 15.11 -0.06
N TYR A 220 -4.29 16.37 0.08
CA TYR A 220 -4.97 17.39 0.89
C TYR A 220 -5.69 18.45 0.05
N ASP A 221 -5.88 18.20 -1.26
CA ASP A 221 -6.57 19.15 -2.17
C ASP A 221 -8.09 19.12 -2.06
N GLY A 222 -8.65 18.26 -1.22
CA GLY A 222 -10.09 18.14 -0.98
C GLY A 222 -10.86 17.35 -2.02
N ASP A 223 -10.24 16.95 -3.13
CA ASP A 223 -10.91 16.15 -4.17
C ASP A 223 -11.02 14.66 -3.77
N TRP A 224 -11.92 14.40 -2.82
CA TRP A 224 -12.16 13.07 -2.29
C TRP A 224 -12.65 12.08 -3.34
N VAL A 225 -13.33 12.53 -4.41
CA VAL A 225 -13.77 11.66 -5.52
C VAL A 225 -12.56 11.14 -6.29
N TYR A 226 -11.64 12.03 -6.65
CA TYR A 226 -10.40 11.65 -7.33
C TYR A 226 -9.59 10.66 -6.51
N TRP A 227 -9.38 10.94 -5.22
CA TRP A 227 -8.57 10.11 -4.35
C TRP A 227 -9.22 8.76 -4.03
N SER A 228 -10.55 8.74 -3.75
CA SER A 228 -11.30 7.50 -3.54
C SER A 228 -11.26 6.60 -4.76
N ARG A 229 -11.47 7.16 -5.95
CA ARG A 229 -11.40 6.44 -7.23
C ARG A 229 -10.05 5.75 -7.43
N ARG A 230 -8.96 6.40 -7.04
CA ARG A 230 -7.61 5.86 -7.22
C ARG A 230 -7.20 4.89 -6.13
N ARG A 231 -7.47 5.20 -4.89
CA ARG A 231 -6.99 4.47 -3.72
C ARG A 231 -8.01 3.47 -3.19
N GLY A 232 -9.29 3.74 -3.35
CA GLY A 232 -10.39 2.97 -2.77
C GLY A 232 -10.63 3.27 -1.29
N HIS A 233 -10.01 4.32 -0.76
CA HIS A 233 -10.25 4.86 0.57
C HIS A 233 -9.87 6.34 0.60
N ASP A 234 -10.57 7.09 1.43
CA ASP A 234 -10.31 8.48 1.74
C ASP A 234 -10.75 8.74 3.19
N PRO A 235 -10.00 9.54 3.99
CA PRO A 235 -10.34 9.77 5.39
C PRO A 235 -11.65 10.56 5.59
N THR A 236 -12.08 11.33 4.60
CA THR A 236 -13.29 12.15 4.66
C THR A 236 -14.54 11.44 4.16
N VAL A 237 -14.41 10.27 3.55
CA VAL A 237 -15.49 9.53 2.90
C VAL A 237 -15.65 8.14 3.48
N LYS A 238 -16.89 7.68 3.63
CA LYS A 238 -17.16 6.29 4.08
C LYS A 238 -16.46 5.29 3.17
N THR A 239 -15.73 4.33 3.75
CA THR A 239 -14.95 3.31 3.04
C THR A 239 -15.77 2.58 1.96
N ARG A 240 -17.08 2.38 2.19
CA ARG A 240 -17.99 1.76 1.21
C ARG A 240 -18.08 2.57 -0.07
N ILE A 241 -18.26 3.89 0.03
CA ILE A 241 -18.33 4.81 -1.11
C ILE A 241 -17.00 4.84 -1.84
N ALA A 242 -15.89 5.01 -1.12
CA ALA A 242 -14.55 5.03 -1.73
C ALA A 242 -14.23 3.73 -2.50
N THR A 243 -14.64 2.58 -1.96
CA THR A 243 -14.48 1.29 -2.62
C THR A 243 -15.31 1.18 -3.90
N LEU A 244 -16.56 1.66 -3.88
CA LEU A 244 -17.43 1.65 -5.06
C LEU A 244 -16.92 2.59 -6.14
N LEU A 245 -16.48 3.80 -5.80
CA LEU A 245 -15.87 4.74 -6.73
C LEU A 245 -14.65 4.15 -7.43
N LYS A 246 -13.81 3.42 -6.69
CA LYS A 246 -12.68 2.71 -7.30
C LYS A 246 -13.13 1.63 -8.25
N LYS A 247 -14.11 0.79 -7.88
CA LYS A 247 -14.65 -0.29 -8.72
C LYS A 247 -15.29 0.24 -10.00
N GLN A 248 -16.03 1.36 -9.89
CA GLN A 248 -16.76 1.97 -11.00
C GLN A 248 -15.92 2.99 -11.79
N HIS A 249 -14.60 3.07 -11.51
CA HIS A 249 -13.69 4.04 -12.14
C HIS A 249 -14.17 5.49 -12.04
N GLY A 250 -14.88 5.83 -10.95
CA GLY A 250 -15.43 7.15 -10.69
C GLY A 250 -16.64 7.53 -11.54
N ARG A 251 -17.35 6.55 -12.09
CA ARG A 251 -18.55 6.76 -12.90
C ARG A 251 -19.80 6.28 -12.17
N CYS A 252 -20.90 7.02 -12.35
CA CYS A 252 -22.23 6.57 -11.93
C CYS A 252 -22.64 5.30 -12.70
N ALA A 253 -23.12 4.29 -12.00
CA ALA A 253 -23.52 3.03 -12.65
C ALA A 253 -24.81 3.15 -13.47
N TYR A 254 -25.59 4.22 -13.31
CA TYR A 254 -26.86 4.46 -14.05
C TYR A 254 -26.61 5.29 -15.31
N CYS A 255 -26.06 6.51 -15.19
CA CYS A 255 -25.90 7.42 -16.33
C CYS A 255 -24.52 7.35 -16.99
N GLY A 256 -23.52 6.66 -16.38
CA GLY A 256 -22.16 6.53 -16.92
C GLY A 256 -21.28 7.79 -16.78
N GLN A 257 -21.81 8.91 -16.32
CA GLN A 257 -21.07 10.15 -16.12
C GLN A 257 -20.13 10.06 -14.92
N TYR A 258 -19.04 10.86 -14.94
CA TYR A 258 -18.11 10.94 -13.83
C TYR A 258 -18.73 11.69 -12.66
N PHE A 259 -18.45 11.21 -11.45
CA PHE A 259 -18.76 11.95 -10.25
C PHE A 259 -17.83 13.15 -10.09
N GLN A 260 -18.41 14.26 -9.62
CA GLN A 260 -17.70 15.45 -9.16
C GLN A 260 -17.71 15.49 -7.63
N HIS A 261 -16.84 16.31 -7.01
CA HIS A 261 -16.76 16.36 -5.55
C HIS A 261 -17.99 17.01 -4.90
N GLU A 262 -18.76 17.78 -5.67
CA GLU A 262 -20.00 18.45 -5.27
C GLU A 262 -21.23 17.55 -5.41
N ASP A 263 -21.11 16.42 -6.12
CA ASP A 263 -22.23 15.52 -6.35
C ASP A 263 -22.68 14.82 -5.07
N GLN A 264 -23.99 14.72 -4.89
CA GLN A 264 -24.57 13.85 -3.88
C GLN A 264 -24.50 12.41 -4.36
N LEU A 265 -23.66 11.60 -3.68
CA LEU A 265 -23.53 10.17 -3.97
C LEU A 265 -24.42 9.35 -3.05
N GLU A 266 -25.12 8.38 -3.66
CA GLU A 266 -25.91 7.40 -2.96
C GLU A 266 -25.47 5.98 -3.28
N VAL A 267 -25.56 5.12 -2.25
CA VAL A 267 -25.26 3.70 -2.39
C VAL A 267 -26.56 2.95 -2.58
N ASP A 268 -26.67 2.30 -3.71
CA ASP A 268 -27.85 1.57 -4.12
C ASP A 268 -27.58 0.07 -4.29
N HIS A 269 -28.62 -0.75 -4.17
CA HIS A 269 -28.58 -2.20 -4.36
C HIS A 269 -29.00 -2.55 -5.80
N ARG A 270 -28.09 -3.19 -6.55
CA ARG A 270 -28.30 -3.51 -7.97
C ARG A 270 -29.61 -4.29 -8.21
N ASN A 271 -29.88 -5.29 -7.38
CA ASN A 271 -31.05 -6.16 -7.48
C ASN A 271 -32.25 -5.71 -6.62
N GLY A 272 -32.17 -4.54 -5.95
CA GLY A 272 -33.19 -4.05 -5.05
C GLY A 272 -33.26 -4.73 -3.68
N ASP A 273 -32.50 -5.78 -3.43
CA ASP A 273 -32.43 -6.47 -2.14
C ASP A 273 -31.58 -5.70 -1.14
N ARG A 274 -32.20 -4.99 -0.22
CA ARG A 274 -31.57 -4.18 0.81
C ARG A 274 -30.83 -4.99 1.88
N GLN A 275 -31.16 -6.29 2.01
CA GLN A 275 -30.47 -7.17 2.96
C GLN A 275 -29.12 -7.67 2.44
N ASN A 276 -28.92 -7.68 1.12
CA ASN A 276 -27.69 -8.10 0.50
C ASN A 276 -26.68 -6.95 0.37
N ALA A 277 -25.92 -6.68 1.44
CA ALA A 277 -24.92 -5.62 1.51
C ALA A 277 -23.56 -6.02 0.92
N ARG A 278 -23.45 -7.09 0.13
CA ARG A 278 -22.21 -7.49 -0.52
C ARG A 278 -21.80 -6.49 -1.61
N TYR A 279 -20.51 -6.21 -1.74
CA TYR A 279 -19.98 -5.23 -2.71
C TYR A 279 -20.28 -5.54 -4.20
N ASN A 280 -20.60 -6.76 -4.55
CA ASN A 280 -21.06 -7.14 -5.90
C ASN A 280 -22.49 -6.71 -6.17
N ASN A 281 -23.32 -6.58 -5.13
CA ASN A 281 -24.69 -6.09 -5.20
C ASN A 281 -24.80 -4.57 -5.00
N LEU A 282 -23.74 -3.90 -4.54
CA LEU A 282 -23.77 -2.46 -4.30
C LEU A 282 -23.24 -1.69 -5.51
N GLN A 283 -23.81 -0.50 -5.71
CA GLN A 283 -23.36 0.47 -6.71
C GLN A 283 -23.48 1.89 -6.18
N ALA A 284 -22.64 2.79 -6.70
CA ALA A 284 -22.72 4.23 -6.42
C ALA A 284 -23.47 4.93 -7.56
N LEU A 285 -24.43 5.74 -7.21
CA LEU A 285 -25.24 6.54 -8.12
C LEU A 285 -25.19 8.01 -7.72
N HIS A 286 -25.43 8.94 -8.68
CA HIS A 286 -25.83 10.31 -8.31
C HIS A 286 -27.19 10.26 -7.64
N GLY A 287 -27.48 11.17 -6.72
CA GLY A 287 -28.77 11.21 -6.02
C GLY A 287 -29.97 11.24 -6.97
N HIS A 288 -29.92 12.11 -8.01
CA HIS A 288 -30.95 12.18 -9.04
C HIS A 288 -31.09 10.88 -9.86
N CYS A 289 -30.00 10.15 -10.10
CA CYS A 289 -30.02 8.85 -10.79
C CYS A 289 -30.62 7.75 -9.91
N HIS A 290 -30.37 7.81 -8.60
CA HIS A 290 -30.98 6.91 -7.64
C HIS A 290 -32.50 7.11 -7.57
N ASP A 291 -32.96 8.36 -7.54
CA ASP A 291 -34.37 8.71 -7.58
C ASP A 291 -35.05 8.28 -8.88
N ALA A 292 -34.37 8.43 -10.02
CA ALA A 292 -34.86 7.96 -11.33
C ALA A 292 -35.04 6.43 -11.34
N LYS A 293 -34.01 5.68 -10.93
CA LYS A 293 -34.05 4.22 -10.81
C LYS A 293 -35.17 3.75 -9.87
N THR A 294 -35.35 4.44 -8.74
CA THR A 294 -36.38 4.08 -7.76
C THR A 294 -37.77 4.28 -8.35
N ARG A 295 -38.00 5.36 -9.12
CA ARG A 295 -39.27 5.61 -9.83
C ARG A 295 -39.55 4.53 -10.87
N GLU A 296 -38.59 4.14 -11.67
CA GLU A 296 -38.72 3.06 -12.63
C GLU A 296 -39.12 1.72 -11.95
N HIS A 297 -38.42 1.38 -10.85
CA HIS A 297 -38.75 0.17 -10.08
C HIS A 297 -40.15 0.21 -9.47
N THR A 298 -40.60 1.39 -9.04
CA THR A 298 -41.95 1.55 -8.45
C THR A 298 -43.05 1.50 -9.50
N ALA A 299 -42.77 1.93 -10.74
CA ALA A 299 -43.70 1.85 -11.86
C ALA A 299 -43.97 0.41 -12.34
N TYR A 300 -43.03 -0.50 -12.12
CA TYR A 300 -43.16 -1.94 -12.47
C TYR A 300 -43.81 -2.82 -11.37
N LEU A 301 -44.06 -2.28 -10.17
CA LEU A 301 -44.75 -3.02 -9.11
C LEU A 301 -46.27 -2.93 -9.33
N PRO A 302 -47.00 -4.08 -9.36
CA PRO A 302 -48.44 -4.06 -9.45
C PRO A 302 -49.05 -3.27 -8.27
N VAL A 303 -50.11 -2.52 -8.57
CA VAL A 303 -50.79 -1.53 -7.68
C VAL A 303 -51.41 -2.17 -6.41
N GLY A 304 -50.76 -3.07 -5.72
CA GLY A 304 -51.23 -3.78 -4.54
C GLY A 304 -50.29 -3.83 -3.33
N ARG A 305 -49.02 -3.37 -3.47
CA ARG A 305 -48.05 -3.37 -2.35
C ARG A 305 -47.37 -2.00 -2.21
N ARG A 306 -48.11 -0.99 -1.81
CA ARG A 306 -47.47 0.20 -1.25
C ARG A 306 -47.29 -0.01 0.25
N ASP A 307 -46.09 -0.43 0.63
CA ASP A 307 -45.73 -0.53 2.05
C ASP A 307 -45.80 0.88 2.71
N LYS A 308 -46.67 1.02 3.72
CA LYS A 308 -46.81 2.21 4.55
C LYS A 308 -45.60 2.56 5.40
N HIS A 309 -44.48 1.83 5.27
CA HIS A 309 -43.28 2.04 6.08
C HIS A 309 -42.20 2.96 5.48
N GLN A 310 -42.36 3.45 4.24
CA GLN A 310 -41.34 4.31 3.60
C GLN A 310 -41.30 5.75 4.14
N HIS A 311 -42.35 6.25 4.80
CA HIS A 311 -42.39 7.63 5.27
C HIS A 311 -41.76 7.89 6.66
N THR A 312 -41.43 6.88 7.44
CA THR A 312 -40.92 7.03 8.81
C THR A 312 -39.38 6.99 8.89
N GLU A 313 -38.70 6.32 7.97
CA GLU A 313 -37.21 6.25 7.98
C GLU A 313 -36.57 7.46 7.29
N GLU A 314 -37.16 8.01 6.21
CA GLU A 314 -36.64 9.23 5.57
C GLU A 314 -36.69 10.45 6.50
N ARG A 315 -37.68 10.55 7.43
CA ARG A 315 -37.71 11.57 8.44
C ARG A 315 -36.66 11.43 9.55
N ARG A 316 -36.19 10.22 9.84
CA ARG A 316 -35.14 10.01 10.83
C ARG A 316 -33.74 10.34 10.28
N ASP A 317 -33.45 10.06 9.01
CA ASP A 317 -32.19 10.42 8.39
C ASP A 317 -32.04 11.89 8.07
N ARG A 318 -33.14 12.62 7.72
CA ARG A 318 -33.12 14.08 7.56
C ARG A 318 -32.86 14.84 8.88
N LYS A 319 -33.22 14.29 10.04
CA LYS A 319 -32.91 14.89 11.35
C LYS A 319 -31.48 14.65 11.84
N ARG A 320 -30.71 13.72 11.21
CA ARG A 320 -29.32 13.47 11.57
C ARG A 320 -28.29 14.16 10.68
N SER A 321 -28.68 14.80 9.60
CA SER A 321 -27.78 15.47 8.66
C SER A 321 -27.66 16.99 8.83
N CYS A 322 -28.33 17.59 9.80
CA CYS A 322 -28.18 19.00 10.13
C CYS A 322 -27.48 19.17 11.47
N SER A 323 -26.15 19.07 11.49
CA SER A 323 -25.31 19.74 12.46
C SER A 323 -24.23 20.51 11.70
N VAL A 324 -24.58 21.74 11.35
CA VAL A 324 -23.66 22.80 10.95
C VAL A 324 -22.78 23.08 12.16
N VAL A 325 -21.49 22.74 12.09
CA VAL A 325 -20.50 23.24 13.04
C VAL A 325 -19.96 24.55 12.48
N CYS A 326 -20.38 25.65 13.07
CA CYS A 326 -19.74 26.93 12.86
C CYS A 326 -18.35 26.99 13.45
N PRO A 327 -17.35 27.60 12.79
CA PRO A 327 -16.01 27.76 13.33
C PRO A 327 -15.97 28.90 14.37
N GLY A 328 -15.53 28.58 15.56
CA GLY A 328 -15.39 29.60 16.62
C GLY A 328 -14.50 29.14 17.77
N LYS A 329 -13.29 29.73 17.79
CA LYS A 329 -12.39 29.97 18.94
C LYS A 329 -11.50 28.82 19.42
N ALA A 330 -10.24 29.04 19.11
CA ALA A 330 -9.05 28.50 19.79
C ALA A 330 -9.13 28.73 21.32
N SER A 331 -8.81 27.70 22.09
CA SER A 331 -8.24 27.85 23.42
C SER A 331 -7.09 26.86 23.60
N VAL A 332 -5.93 27.45 23.76
CA VAL A 332 -4.67 26.86 24.22
C VAL A 332 -4.90 26.30 25.62
N PHE A 333 -4.54 25.04 25.86
CA PHE A 333 -4.15 24.57 27.18
C PHE A 333 -2.91 23.65 27.07
N SER A 334 -1.87 24.14 27.69
CA SER A 334 -0.60 23.51 28.03
C SER A 334 -0.73 22.61 29.26
N ARG A 335 0.25 21.66 29.37
CA ARG A 335 0.65 20.86 30.55
C ARG A 335 -0.03 19.48 30.63
N ARG A 336 0.69 18.36 30.71
CA ARG A 336 2.03 18.02 31.28
C ARG A 336 2.58 16.81 30.53
#